data_a23d01f146e7095eeec284f7e4fc727a
#
_entry.id   a23d01f146e7095eeec284f7e4fc727a
#
_cell.length_a   1.000
_cell.length_b   1.000
_cell.length_c   1.000
_cell.angle_alpha   90.00
_cell.angle_beta   90.00
_cell.angle_gamma   90.00
#
_symmetry.space_group_name_H-M   'P 1'
#
loop_
_entity.id
_entity.type
_entity.pdbx_description
1 polymer ?
#
loop_
_entity_poly.entity_id
_entity_poly.type
_entity_poly.pdbx_seq_one_letter_code
_entity_poly.pdbx_strand_id
1 'polypeptide(L)'
;MTSRFCGLFLILSLLAPAQQGKSDAFRGGIVTPPLPKPRFVLTDTSGARFDFWNRTMGSVTLLFFGYTYCPDQCPMHMTNVGWALKKVPAGIADQIKLVFITTDPGRDTPLVLRRWLDNFDRNFVGLTGTEAAVTAVEMGAGVPLARKTEPRNGNYSVAHANFVVAYTKDNLAHVIYPGGVSKDDWIHDLPLLIKETWSRRP
;
A
#
# COMPACT_ATOMS: atom_id res chain seq x y z
N MET A 1 -37.93 63.55 39.98
CA MET A 1 -36.57 63.39 39.42
C MET A 1 -36.20 61.95 39.57
N THR A 2 -36.40 61.13 38.49
CA THR A 2 -36.22 59.69 38.46
C THR A 2 -35.00 59.38 37.58
N SER A 3 -33.90 58.97 38.23
CA SER A 3 -32.67 58.56 37.56
C SER A 3 -32.76 57.11 37.13
N ARG A 4 -32.69 56.85 35.83
CA ARG A 4 -32.62 55.48 35.21
C ARG A 4 -31.14 55.12 35.04
N PHE A 5 -30.68 54.13 35.86
CA PHE A 5 -29.40 53.48 35.64
C PHE A 5 -29.55 52.44 34.50
N CYS A 6 -28.84 52.65 33.40
CA CYS A 6 -28.75 51.70 32.30
C CYS A 6 -27.55 50.81 32.56
N GLY A 7 -27.84 49.56 32.97
CA GLY A 7 -26.79 48.56 33.18
C GLY A 7 -26.30 47.96 31.84
N LEU A 8 -25.08 48.23 31.48
CA LEU A 8 -24.41 47.66 30.31
C LEU A 8 -23.94 46.22 30.64
N PHE A 9 -24.67 45.21 30.14
CA PHE A 9 -24.23 43.82 30.23
C PHE A 9 -23.16 43.54 29.16
N LEU A 10 -21.89 43.40 29.57
CA LEU A 10 -20.80 42.89 28.72
C LEU A 10 -20.97 41.39 28.56
N ILE A 11 -21.39 40.93 27.39
CA ILE A 11 -21.39 39.50 27.03
C ILE A 11 -19.96 39.16 26.63
N LEU A 12 -19.25 38.49 27.52
CA LEU A 12 -17.92 37.90 27.27
C LEU A 12 -18.12 36.62 26.47
N SER A 13 -18.01 36.69 25.14
CA SER A 13 -18.02 35.51 24.26
C SER A 13 -16.75 34.69 24.47
N LEU A 14 -16.87 33.57 25.19
CA LEU A 14 -15.84 32.55 25.28
C LEU A 14 -15.67 31.88 23.90
N LEU A 15 -14.69 32.32 23.14
CA LEU A 15 -14.18 31.62 21.97
C LEU A 15 -13.51 30.30 22.47
N ALA A 16 -14.23 29.19 22.39
CA ALA A 16 -13.64 27.86 22.57
C ALA A 16 -12.58 27.67 21.48
N PRO A 17 -11.36 27.20 21.82
CA PRO A 17 -10.37 26.87 20.80
C PRO A 17 -10.94 25.73 19.94
N ALA A 18 -11.06 25.95 18.63
CA ALA A 18 -11.34 24.90 17.68
C ALA A 18 -10.24 23.84 17.81
N GLN A 19 -10.56 22.69 18.37
CA GLN A 19 -9.72 21.52 18.30
C GLN A 19 -9.62 21.16 16.81
N GLN A 20 -8.46 21.47 16.21
CA GLN A 20 -8.09 20.91 14.92
C GLN A 20 -7.98 19.40 15.11
N GLY A 21 -9.08 18.69 14.85
CA GLY A 21 -9.09 17.25 14.73
C GLY A 21 -8.03 16.87 13.72
N LYS A 22 -7.09 15.99 14.07
CA LYS A 22 -6.18 15.36 13.13
C LYS A 22 -7.04 14.84 11.99
N SER A 23 -6.81 15.35 10.79
CA SER A 23 -7.49 14.91 9.58
C SER A 23 -7.34 13.40 9.46
N ASP A 24 -8.46 12.65 9.51
CA ASP A 24 -8.50 11.20 9.23
C ASP A 24 -8.32 10.91 7.73
N ALA A 25 -7.80 11.86 6.97
CA ALA A 25 -7.48 11.69 5.56
C ALA A 25 -6.30 10.73 5.38
N PHE A 26 -6.39 9.85 4.37
CA PHE A 26 -5.28 8.98 3.99
C PHE A 26 -4.02 9.78 3.67
N ARG A 27 -2.87 9.21 4.02
CA ARG A 27 -1.53 9.72 3.64
C ARG A 27 -1.13 9.25 2.24
N GLY A 28 -1.76 8.17 1.76
CA GLY A 28 -1.70 7.76 0.37
C GLY A 28 -2.57 8.62 -0.55
N GLY A 29 -2.31 8.53 -1.86
CA GLY A 29 -3.12 9.21 -2.88
C GLY A 29 -4.44 8.48 -3.14
N ILE A 30 -5.56 9.21 -3.11
CA ILE A 30 -6.87 8.65 -3.45
C ILE A 30 -6.98 8.44 -4.97
N VAL A 31 -7.51 7.29 -5.37
CA VAL A 31 -7.72 6.90 -6.77
C VAL A 31 -9.21 7.05 -7.12
N THR A 32 -9.49 7.87 -8.13
CA THR A 32 -10.86 8.11 -8.59
C THR A 32 -10.90 8.11 -10.14
N PRO A 33 -11.68 7.22 -10.77
CA PRO A 33 -12.41 6.10 -10.18
C PRO A 33 -11.46 5.03 -9.60
N PRO A 34 -11.90 4.22 -8.60
CA PRO A 34 -11.06 3.19 -8.03
C PRO A 34 -10.75 2.09 -9.05
N LEU A 35 -9.54 1.50 -8.94
CA LEU A 35 -9.08 0.48 -9.86
C LEU A 35 -9.60 -0.91 -9.46
N PRO A 36 -10.12 -1.72 -10.39
CA PRO A 36 -10.53 -3.08 -10.08
C PRO A 36 -9.34 -3.97 -9.76
N LYS A 37 -9.51 -4.86 -8.78
CA LYS A 37 -8.51 -5.86 -8.43
C LYS A 37 -8.32 -6.86 -9.58
N PRO A 38 -7.09 -7.08 -10.07
CA PRO A 38 -6.85 -7.96 -11.20
C PRO A 38 -7.04 -9.44 -10.82
N ARG A 39 -7.38 -10.26 -11.82
CA ARG A 39 -7.44 -11.72 -11.70
C ARG A 39 -6.27 -12.33 -12.44
N PHE A 40 -5.40 -13.02 -11.72
CA PHE A 40 -4.25 -13.71 -12.30
C PHE A 40 -3.79 -14.87 -11.43
N VAL A 41 -2.98 -15.74 -12.01
CA VAL A 41 -2.29 -16.82 -11.31
C VAL A 41 -0.81 -16.70 -11.64
N LEU A 42 0.01 -16.64 -10.61
CA LEU A 42 1.47 -16.71 -10.69
C LEU A 42 1.99 -17.84 -9.81
N THR A 43 3.30 -18.00 -9.76
CA THR A 43 3.98 -18.96 -8.89
C THR A 43 4.48 -18.27 -7.63
N ASP A 44 4.21 -18.82 -6.46
CA ASP A 44 4.75 -18.30 -5.21
C ASP A 44 6.18 -18.80 -4.92
N THR A 45 6.76 -18.33 -3.83
CA THR A 45 8.12 -18.68 -3.43
C THR A 45 8.30 -20.13 -2.99
N SER A 46 7.22 -20.91 -2.83
CA SER A 46 7.26 -22.35 -2.59
C SER A 46 7.21 -23.17 -3.89
N GLY A 47 7.00 -22.51 -5.03
CA GLY A 47 6.78 -23.15 -6.33
C GLY A 47 5.31 -23.52 -6.58
N ALA A 48 4.40 -23.19 -5.67
CA ALA A 48 2.99 -23.47 -5.82
C ALA A 48 2.26 -22.39 -6.64
N ARG A 49 1.13 -22.79 -7.26
CA ARG A 49 0.24 -21.85 -7.93
C ARG A 49 -0.44 -20.93 -6.92
N PHE A 50 -0.37 -19.66 -7.15
CA PHE A 50 -1.02 -18.62 -6.35
C PHE A 50 -2.08 -17.90 -7.18
N ASP A 51 -3.34 -18.22 -6.92
CA ASP A 51 -4.47 -17.47 -7.46
C ASP A 51 -4.66 -16.21 -6.62
N PHE A 52 -4.27 -15.07 -7.17
CA PHE A 52 -4.28 -13.79 -6.47
C PHE A 52 -5.67 -13.42 -5.97
N TRP A 53 -6.70 -13.57 -6.81
CA TRP A 53 -8.07 -13.22 -6.43
C TRP A 53 -8.55 -14.04 -5.24
N ASN A 54 -8.46 -15.38 -5.35
CA ASN A 54 -9.00 -16.27 -4.33
C ASN A 54 -8.18 -16.23 -3.04
N ARG A 55 -6.86 -16.13 -3.15
CA ARG A 55 -5.95 -16.13 -1.98
C ARG A 55 -5.94 -14.83 -1.19
N THR A 56 -6.47 -13.73 -1.78
CA THR A 56 -6.52 -12.41 -1.14
C THR A 56 -7.94 -11.90 -0.93
N MET A 57 -8.95 -12.71 -1.22
CA MET A 57 -10.36 -12.37 -1.01
C MET A 57 -10.64 -12.05 0.48
N GLY A 58 -11.40 -10.98 0.74
CA GLY A 58 -11.76 -10.55 2.11
C GLY A 58 -10.65 -9.90 2.92
N SER A 59 -9.43 -9.78 2.35
CA SER A 59 -8.31 -9.08 2.99
C SER A 59 -8.05 -7.74 2.29
N VAL A 60 -7.54 -6.77 3.02
CA VAL A 60 -6.84 -5.64 2.41
C VAL A 60 -5.55 -6.17 1.80
N THR A 61 -5.33 -5.88 0.52
CA THR A 61 -4.17 -6.39 -0.21
C THR A 61 -3.30 -5.24 -0.68
N LEU A 62 -2.08 -5.19 -0.19
CA LEU A 62 -1.04 -4.26 -0.61
C LEU A 62 -0.24 -4.93 -1.73
N LEU A 63 -0.46 -4.49 -2.97
CA LEU A 63 0.24 -5.03 -4.15
C LEU A 63 1.40 -4.13 -4.53
N PHE A 64 2.58 -4.71 -4.65
CA PHE A 64 3.79 -4.00 -5.07
C PHE A 64 4.55 -4.77 -6.15
N PHE A 65 4.98 -4.07 -7.19
CA PHE A 65 5.84 -4.59 -8.24
C PHE A 65 7.26 -4.08 -7.99
N GLY A 66 8.24 -4.97 -8.02
CA GLY A 66 9.63 -4.61 -7.74
C GLY A 66 10.59 -5.74 -8.06
N TYR A 67 11.85 -5.64 -7.63
CA TYR A 67 12.85 -6.68 -7.81
C TYR A 67 13.88 -6.65 -6.68
N THR A 68 14.51 -7.81 -6.40
CA THR A 68 15.39 -7.95 -5.23
C THR A 68 16.71 -7.16 -5.35
N TYR A 69 17.14 -6.87 -6.55
CA TYR A 69 18.35 -6.06 -6.84
C TYR A 69 18.08 -4.55 -6.89
N CYS A 70 16.88 -4.10 -6.52
CA CYS A 70 16.58 -2.69 -6.41
C CYS A 70 17.37 -2.08 -5.25
N PRO A 71 18.20 -1.03 -5.50
CA PRO A 71 19.12 -0.54 -4.48
C PRO A 71 18.48 0.31 -3.39
N ASP A 72 17.27 0.82 -3.61
CA ASP A 72 16.69 1.86 -2.74
C ASP A 72 15.17 1.67 -2.49
N GLN A 73 14.32 1.87 -3.47
CA GLN A 73 12.88 2.02 -3.27
C GLN A 73 12.19 0.73 -2.79
N CYS A 74 12.54 -0.43 -3.36
CA CYS A 74 11.90 -1.69 -2.97
C CYS A 74 12.19 -2.05 -1.50
N PRO A 75 13.45 -2.05 -1.03
CA PRO A 75 13.71 -2.35 0.38
C PRO A 75 13.11 -1.32 1.33
N MET A 76 13.02 -0.03 0.93
CA MET A 76 12.39 1.00 1.75
C MET A 76 10.89 0.74 1.93
N HIS A 77 10.14 0.46 0.85
CA HIS A 77 8.72 0.11 0.94
C HIS A 77 8.50 -1.11 1.84
N MET A 78 9.26 -2.19 1.63
CA MET A 78 9.11 -3.43 2.40
C MET A 78 9.44 -3.21 3.88
N THR A 79 10.49 -2.46 4.18
CA THR A 79 10.85 -2.10 5.56
C THR A 79 9.75 -1.29 6.25
N ASN A 80 9.22 -0.25 5.58
CA ASN A 80 8.22 0.63 6.18
C ASN A 80 6.90 -0.10 6.44
N VAL A 81 6.42 -0.90 5.48
CA VAL A 81 5.21 -1.71 5.65
C VAL A 81 5.41 -2.79 6.71
N GLY A 82 6.52 -3.55 6.65
CA GLY A 82 6.80 -4.60 7.64
C GLY A 82 6.93 -4.06 9.06
N TRP A 83 7.52 -2.89 9.22
CA TRP A 83 7.60 -2.23 10.52
C TRP A 83 6.22 -1.76 11.00
N ALA A 84 5.42 -1.17 10.14
CA ALA A 84 4.08 -0.71 10.47
C ALA A 84 3.15 -1.86 10.88
N LEU A 85 3.18 -2.99 10.17
CA LEU A 85 2.40 -4.19 10.49
C LEU A 85 2.73 -4.75 11.88
N LYS A 86 3.99 -4.63 12.33
CA LYS A 86 4.41 -5.03 13.68
C LYS A 86 3.95 -4.05 14.78
N LYS A 87 3.55 -2.82 14.41
CA LYS A 87 3.16 -1.76 15.36
C LYS A 87 1.66 -1.57 15.50
N VAL A 88 0.89 -1.87 14.46
CA VAL A 88 -0.58 -1.85 14.56
C VAL A 88 -1.07 -3.07 15.36
N PRO A 89 -2.28 -3.00 15.97
CA PRO A 89 -2.87 -4.15 16.65
C PRO A 89 -2.95 -5.39 15.74
N ALA A 90 -2.72 -6.58 16.30
CA ALA A 90 -2.75 -7.85 15.56
C ALA A 90 -4.06 -8.02 14.75
N GLY A 91 -5.21 -7.69 15.32
CA GLY A 91 -6.49 -7.75 14.63
C GLY A 91 -6.62 -6.80 13.41
N ILE A 92 -5.72 -5.84 13.25
CA ILE A 92 -5.56 -5.04 12.03
C ILE A 92 -4.57 -5.74 11.09
N ALA A 93 -3.38 -6.11 11.59
CA ALA A 93 -2.33 -6.71 10.79
C ALA A 93 -2.78 -8.01 10.10
N ASP A 94 -3.51 -8.87 10.79
CA ASP A 94 -4.01 -10.16 10.30
C ASP A 94 -4.99 -10.04 9.12
N GLN A 95 -5.58 -8.86 8.92
CA GLN A 95 -6.50 -8.58 7.81
C GLN A 95 -5.78 -8.02 6.58
N ILE A 96 -4.45 -7.84 6.64
CA ILE A 96 -3.65 -7.22 5.59
C ILE A 96 -2.70 -8.25 5.00
N LYS A 97 -2.65 -8.32 3.67
CA LYS A 97 -1.69 -9.14 2.93
C LYS A 97 -0.83 -8.24 2.07
N LEU A 98 0.49 -8.33 2.22
CA LEU A 98 1.40 -7.75 1.26
C LEU A 98 1.78 -8.81 0.22
N VAL A 99 1.58 -8.48 -1.05
CA VAL A 99 1.94 -9.30 -2.20
C VAL A 99 2.97 -8.54 -3.03
N PHE A 100 4.15 -9.09 -3.11
CA PHE A 100 5.26 -8.60 -3.92
C PHE A 100 5.36 -9.43 -5.19
N ILE A 101 5.29 -8.80 -6.36
CA ILE A 101 5.49 -9.45 -7.65
C ILE A 101 6.84 -9.00 -8.21
N THR A 102 7.72 -9.98 -8.50
CA THR A 102 8.99 -9.61 -9.11
C THR A 102 8.81 -9.14 -10.55
N THR A 103 9.44 -8.02 -10.89
CA THR A 103 9.57 -7.51 -12.26
C THR A 103 10.83 -7.99 -12.96
N ASP A 104 11.61 -8.84 -12.29
CA ASP A 104 12.85 -9.42 -12.82
C ASP A 104 12.94 -10.93 -12.53
N PRO A 105 12.01 -11.73 -13.07
CA PRO A 105 11.96 -13.17 -12.78
C PRO A 105 13.20 -13.93 -13.23
N GLY A 106 14.01 -13.35 -14.10
CA GLY A 106 15.27 -13.96 -14.54
C GLY A 106 16.33 -14.01 -13.42
N ARG A 107 16.40 -12.99 -12.56
CA ARG A 107 17.30 -12.95 -11.39
C ARG A 107 16.61 -13.38 -10.11
N ASP A 108 15.33 -13.07 -9.95
CA ASP A 108 14.56 -13.32 -8.76
C ASP A 108 13.88 -14.70 -8.80
N THR A 109 14.70 -15.75 -8.67
CA THR A 109 14.15 -17.10 -8.49
C THR A 109 13.29 -17.18 -7.21
N PRO A 110 12.37 -18.16 -7.07
CA PRO A 110 11.56 -18.31 -5.86
C PRO A 110 12.38 -18.28 -4.57
N LEU A 111 13.54 -18.94 -4.56
CA LEU A 111 14.43 -18.97 -3.40
C LEU A 111 15.07 -17.61 -3.10
N VAL A 112 15.55 -16.90 -4.13
CA VAL A 112 16.12 -15.55 -3.99
C VAL A 112 15.07 -14.61 -3.45
N LEU A 113 13.87 -14.62 -4.05
CA LEU A 113 12.75 -13.77 -3.63
C LEU A 113 12.33 -14.06 -2.18
N ARG A 114 12.24 -15.34 -1.76
CA ARG A 114 11.88 -15.69 -0.38
C ARG A 114 12.91 -15.18 0.62
N ARG A 115 14.20 -15.44 0.36
CA ARG A 115 15.28 -14.98 1.23
C ARG A 115 15.31 -13.46 1.37
N TRP A 116 15.02 -12.75 0.31
CA TRP A 116 14.98 -11.29 0.32
C TRP A 116 13.78 -10.78 1.14
N LEU A 117 12.58 -11.32 0.93
CA LEU A 117 11.37 -10.93 1.65
C LEU A 117 11.45 -11.26 3.15
N ASP A 118 12.11 -12.34 3.53
CA ASP A 118 12.31 -12.75 4.94
C ASP A 118 13.06 -11.71 5.77
N ASN A 119 13.83 -10.81 5.15
CA ASN A 119 14.48 -9.71 5.86
C ASN A 119 13.49 -8.66 6.39
N PHE A 120 12.27 -8.62 5.85
CA PHE A 120 11.24 -7.64 6.22
C PHE A 120 10.11 -8.28 7.03
N ASP A 121 9.44 -9.26 6.43
CA ASP A 121 8.40 -10.04 7.10
C ASP A 121 8.20 -11.39 6.39
N ARG A 122 8.18 -12.49 7.18
CA ARG A 122 7.99 -13.85 6.67
C ARG A 122 6.59 -14.08 6.07
N ASN A 123 5.61 -13.26 6.47
CA ASN A 123 4.25 -13.32 5.96
C ASN A 123 4.08 -12.63 4.61
N PHE A 124 5.08 -11.91 4.11
CA PHE A 124 5.02 -11.31 2.79
C PHE A 124 4.97 -12.39 1.72
N VAL A 125 3.99 -12.28 0.84
CA VAL A 125 3.82 -13.18 -0.29
C VAL A 125 4.70 -12.69 -1.44
N GLY A 126 5.62 -13.53 -1.90
CA GLY A 126 6.43 -13.28 -3.09
C GLY A 126 5.88 -14.07 -4.27
N LEU A 127 5.69 -13.42 -5.41
CA LEU A 127 5.21 -14.04 -6.64
C LEU A 127 6.19 -13.82 -7.77
N THR A 128 6.35 -14.86 -8.60
CA THR A 128 7.18 -14.87 -9.80
C THR A 128 6.47 -15.61 -10.93
N GLY A 129 7.00 -15.51 -12.13
CA GLY A 129 6.47 -16.20 -13.32
C GLY A 129 7.39 -15.99 -14.51
N THR A 130 6.90 -16.22 -15.73
CA THR A 130 7.60 -15.79 -16.93
C THR A 130 7.52 -14.27 -17.08
N GLU A 131 8.45 -13.65 -17.80
CA GLU A 131 8.40 -12.21 -18.09
C GLU A 131 7.06 -11.82 -18.73
N ALA A 132 6.57 -12.62 -19.69
CA ALA A 132 5.29 -12.38 -20.32
C ALA A 132 4.10 -12.46 -19.34
N ALA A 133 4.14 -13.40 -18.38
CA ALA A 133 3.10 -13.50 -17.36
C ALA A 133 3.10 -12.30 -16.41
N VAL A 134 4.29 -11.84 -15.98
CA VAL A 134 4.42 -10.65 -15.14
C VAL A 134 3.94 -9.40 -15.87
N THR A 135 4.35 -9.21 -17.14
CA THR A 135 3.87 -8.10 -17.98
C THR A 135 2.34 -8.09 -18.12
N ALA A 136 1.72 -9.26 -18.33
CA ALA A 136 0.27 -9.36 -18.39
C ALA A 136 -0.41 -8.96 -17.08
N VAL A 137 0.21 -9.26 -15.94
CA VAL A 137 -0.29 -8.85 -14.61
C VAL A 137 -0.15 -7.35 -14.40
N GLU A 138 0.96 -6.74 -14.80
CA GLU A 138 1.17 -5.29 -14.76
C GLU A 138 0.08 -4.57 -15.58
N MET A 139 -0.17 -5.04 -16.80
CA MET A 139 -1.26 -4.52 -17.64
C MET A 139 -2.62 -4.65 -16.96
N GLY A 140 -2.92 -5.83 -16.43
CA GLY A 140 -4.19 -6.10 -15.74
C GLY A 140 -4.38 -5.28 -14.45
N ALA A 141 -3.30 -4.91 -13.79
CA ALA A 141 -3.31 -4.04 -12.61
C ALA A 141 -3.32 -2.54 -12.97
N GLY A 142 -3.20 -2.18 -14.24
CA GLY A 142 -3.16 -0.79 -14.70
C GLY A 142 -1.92 -0.03 -14.24
N VAL A 143 -0.80 -0.72 -14.02
CA VAL A 143 0.46 -0.10 -13.60
C VAL A 143 1.44 0.06 -14.78
N PRO A 144 2.39 1.00 -14.72
CA PRO A 144 3.45 1.10 -15.72
C PRO A 144 4.22 -0.21 -15.88
N LEU A 145 4.48 -0.60 -17.13
CA LEU A 145 5.23 -1.82 -17.42
C LEU A 145 6.70 -1.68 -17.03
N ALA A 146 7.23 -2.72 -16.42
CA ALA A 146 8.64 -2.80 -16.09
C ALA A 146 9.53 -2.83 -17.35
N ARG A 147 10.66 -2.15 -17.30
CA ARG A 147 11.63 -2.08 -18.40
C ARG A 147 13.05 -2.23 -17.86
N LYS A 148 13.79 -3.19 -18.40
CA LYS A 148 15.22 -3.33 -18.11
C LYS A 148 15.97 -2.18 -18.78
N THR A 149 16.92 -1.59 -18.04
CA THR A 149 17.85 -0.62 -18.62
C THR A 149 18.92 -1.34 -19.42
N GLU A 150 19.61 -0.62 -20.31
CA GLU A 150 20.76 -1.17 -21.01
C GLU A 150 21.84 -1.64 -20.00
N PRO A 151 22.37 -2.86 -20.17
CA PRO A 151 23.39 -3.40 -19.26
C PRO A 151 24.64 -2.53 -19.23
N ARG A 152 25.13 -2.26 -18.01
CA ARG A 152 26.42 -1.61 -17.78
C ARG A 152 27.30 -2.54 -16.94
N ASN A 153 28.47 -2.92 -17.42
CA ASN A 153 29.36 -3.85 -16.71
C ASN A 153 28.69 -5.15 -16.27
N GLY A 154 27.82 -5.70 -17.11
CA GLY A 154 27.04 -6.92 -16.79
C GLY A 154 25.86 -6.74 -15.84
N ASN A 155 25.60 -5.52 -15.35
CA ASN A 155 24.47 -5.21 -14.47
C ASN A 155 23.46 -4.32 -15.18
N TYR A 156 22.18 -4.55 -14.88
CA TYR A 156 21.08 -3.70 -15.32
C TYR A 156 20.15 -3.38 -14.14
N SER A 157 19.48 -2.26 -14.23
CA SER A 157 18.34 -1.90 -13.37
C SER A 157 17.02 -2.19 -14.05
N VAL A 158 15.95 -2.22 -13.29
CA VAL A 158 14.59 -2.35 -13.82
C VAL A 158 13.80 -1.12 -13.39
N ALA A 159 13.37 -0.32 -14.36
CA ALA A 159 12.38 0.72 -14.12
C ALA A 159 11.02 0.04 -13.93
N HIS A 160 10.32 0.32 -12.84
CA HIS A 160 9.05 -0.30 -12.50
C HIS A 160 8.12 0.68 -11.78
N ALA A 161 6.86 0.32 -11.58
CA ALA A 161 5.92 1.10 -10.77
C ALA A 161 6.43 1.24 -9.33
N ASN A 162 6.79 2.47 -8.93
CA ASN A 162 7.33 2.75 -7.58
C ASN A 162 6.22 3.22 -6.64
N PHE A 163 5.18 2.43 -6.51
CA PHE A 163 4.08 2.67 -5.58
C PHE A 163 3.39 1.35 -5.20
N VAL A 164 2.81 1.32 -4.01
CA VAL A 164 1.98 0.22 -3.53
C VAL A 164 0.52 0.52 -3.87
N VAL A 165 -0.17 -0.45 -4.49
CA VAL A 165 -1.61 -0.38 -4.75
C VAL A 165 -2.36 -1.06 -3.60
N ALA A 166 -3.24 -0.35 -2.91
CA ALA A 166 -4.01 -0.89 -1.79
C ALA A 166 -5.43 -1.26 -2.24
N TYR A 167 -5.66 -2.56 -2.43
CA TYR A 167 -7.00 -3.11 -2.66
C TYR A 167 -7.69 -3.35 -1.33
N THR A 168 -8.88 -2.79 -1.16
CA THR A 168 -9.72 -2.98 0.03
C THR A 168 -10.63 -4.19 -0.11
N LYS A 169 -11.43 -4.50 0.92
CA LYS A 169 -12.26 -5.72 0.98
C LYS A 169 -13.35 -5.79 -0.10
N ASP A 170 -13.69 -4.66 -0.71
CA ASP A 170 -14.59 -4.57 -1.86
C ASP A 170 -13.93 -4.95 -3.20
N ASN A 171 -12.64 -5.32 -3.18
CA ASN A 171 -11.81 -5.65 -4.34
C ASN A 171 -11.58 -4.47 -5.30
N LEU A 172 -11.54 -3.26 -4.76
CA LEU A 172 -11.18 -2.06 -5.49
C LEU A 172 -9.96 -1.40 -4.82
N ALA A 173 -9.07 -0.82 -5.62
CA ALA A 173 -8.00 0.02 -5.12
C ALA A 173 -8.46 1.47 -5.04
N HIS A 174 -8.62 1.95 -3.85
CA HIS A 174 -9.00 3.33 -3.56
C HIS A 174 -7.83 4.21 -3.19
N VAL A 175 -6.70 3.60 -2.83
CA VAL A 175 -5.50 4.32 -2.37
C VAL A 175 -4.26 3.73 -3.02
N ILE A 176 -3.35 4.59 -3.43
CA ILE A 176 -1.99 4.24 -3.82
C ILE A 176 -0.98 4.93 -2.91
N TYR A 177 0.13 4.27 -2.63
CA TYR A 177 1.19 4.76 -1.77
C TYR A 177 2.47 4.92 -2.58
N PRO A 178 2.84 6.15 -2.99
CA PRO A 178 4.04 6.39 -3.76
C PRO A 178 5.31 6.12 -2.95
N GLY A 179 6.46 6.14 -3.62
CA GLY A 179 7.76 6.12 -2.95
C GLY A 179 7.88 7.25 -1.92
N GLY A 180 8.55 6.98 -0.79
CA GLY A 180 8.75 7.95 0.27
C GLY A 180 7.69 7.98 1.36
N VAL A 181 6.61 7.20 1.26
CA VAL A 181 5.64 7.03 2.36
C VAL A 181 6.35 6.45 3.59
N SER A 182 6.26 7.16 4.69
CA SER A 182 6.95 6.81 5.93
C SER A 182 6.28 5.66 6.67
N LYS A 183 7.00 5.05 7.62
CA LYS A 183 6.44 4.04 8.51
C LYS A 183 5.28 4.58 9.36
N ASP A 184 5.33 5.85 9.74
CA ASP A 184 4.29 6.49 10.55
C ASP A 184 3.02 6.76 9.74
N ASP A 185 3.16 7.09 8.44
CA ASP A 185 2.04 7.17 7.52
C ASP A 185 1.36 5.81 7.33
N TRP A 186 2.13 4.74 7.21
CA TRP A 186 1.60 3.38 7.16
C TRP A 186 0.85 3.00 8.44
N ILE A 187 1.40 3.30 9.64
CA ILE A 187 0.71 3.03 10.91
C ILE A 187 -0.62 3.78 10.99
N HIS A 188 -0.65 5.01 10.48
CA HIS A 188 -1.88 5.81 10.44
C HIS A 188 -2.91 5.19 9.49
N ASP A 189 -2.50 4.80 8.28
CA ASP A 189 -3.41 4.42 7.20
C ASP A 189 -3.90 2.96 7.25
N LEU A 190 -3.09 2.01 7.76
CA LEU A 190 -3.47 0.59 7.80
C LEU A 190 -4.81 0.35 8.54
N PRO A 191 -5.08 0.96 9.71
CA PRO A 191 -6.39 0.85 10.36
C PRO A 191 -7.53 1.48 9.54
N LEU A 192 -7.27 2.56 8.82
CA LEU A 192 -8.26 3.22 7.97
C LEU A 192 -8.64 2.34 6.78
N LEU A 193 -7.67 1.70 6.12
CA LEU A 193 -7.93 0.75 5.02
C LEU A 193 -8.85 -0.42 5.44
N ILE A 194 -8.80 -0.84 6.71
CA ILE A 194 -9.64 -1.91 7.26
C ILE A 194 -11.05 -1.42 7.61
N LYS A 195 -11.16 -0.22 8.18
CA LYS A 195 -12.41 0.33 8.74
C LYS A 195 -13.27 1.03 7.71
N GLU A 196 -12.66 1.56 6.66
CA GLU A 196 -13.35 2.39 5.68
C GLU A 196 -14.38 1.59 4.88
N THR A 197 -15.58 2.15 4.76
CA THR A 197 -16.66 1.61 3.93
C THR A 197 -16.81 2.47 2.67
N TRP A 198 -16.04 2.14 1.64
CA TRP A 198 -15.95 2.90 0.40
C TRP A 198 -17.26 3.03 -0.38
N SER A 199 -18.19 2.07 -0.21
CA SER A 199 -19.52 2.09 -0.84
C SER A 199 -20.42 3.26 -0.42
N ARG A 200 -20.03 4.08 0.54
CA ARG A 200 -20.78 5.20 1.08
C ARG A 200 -20.26 6.58 0.68
N ARG A 201 -19.22 6.66 -0.13
CA ARG A 201 -18.76 7.95 -0.66
C ARG A 201 -19.49 8.23 -1.96
N PRO A 202 -20.25 9.34 -2.05
CA PRO A 202 -20.90 9.78 -3.28
C PRO A 202 -19.90 10.15 -4.35
#